data_51fbb24aa55d7e07cdb436ad3111f385
#
_entry.id   51fbb24aa55d7e07cdb436ad3111f385
#
_cell.length_a   1.000
_cell.length_b   1.000
_cell.length_c   1.000
_cell.angle_alpha   90.00
_cell.angle_beta   90.00
_cell.angle_gamma   90.00
#
_symmetry.space_group_name_H-M   'P 1'
#
loop_
_entity.id
_entity.type
_entity.pdbx_description
1 polymer ?
#
loop_
_entity_poly.entity_id
_entity_poly.type
_entity_poly.pdbx_seq_one_letter_code
_entity_poly.pdbx_strand_id
1 'polypeptide(L)'
;VFTLFSQGYGKTAIARMLNDRGIPNPTEYKRLHGLRYKQPKTKNSTLWKYFAISDMLVNEIYIGNMVQGKYGSVSYKTKQNKPRPKDEWYRVEGTHEPIIDRELWDRVQALVAQKAKPFTVGTIGLFARKARCMNCGYTMRSSKNHGKHYLQCSNRHVAKDACIGSFISVDKLEKAVIDELNNKDELEQNVQFNNDLRGQKEALETEIAAYQKKIAEYTKGVRELYLDKVKGILSELDYLDLSKDFSTQKERLEKLMIDT
;
A
#
# COMPACT_ATOMS: atom_id res chain seq x y z
N VAL A 1 5.04 -17.30 25.03
CA VAL A 1 5.19 -15.86 24.77
C VAL A 1 5.07 -15.09 26.08
N PHE A 2 3.97 -15.17 26.80
CA PHE A 2 3.72 -14.44 28.05
C PHE A 2 4.75 -14.75 29.12
N THR A 3 5.07 -16.01 29.36
CA THR A 3 6.11 -16.47 30.29
C THR A 3 7.48 -15.87 29.95
N LEU A 4 7.89 -15.93 28.68
CA LEU A 4 9.16 -15.34 28.26
C LEU A 4 9.20 -13.83 28.46
N PHE A 5 8.07 -13.14 28.17
CA PHE A 5 8.00 -11.70 28.36
C PHE A 5 8.05 -11.31 29.85
N SER A 6 7.39 -12.07 30.73
CA SER A 6 7.46 -11.87 32.19
C SER A 6 8.85 -12.13 32.77
N GLN A 7 9.65 -12.98 32.13
CA GLN A 7 11.06 -13.21 32.42
C GLN A 7 12.00 -12.12 31.91
N GLY A 8 11.47 -11.07 31.25
CA GLY A 8 12.23 -9.92 30.79
C GLY A 8 12.70 -9.94 29.34
N TYR A 9 12.43 -11.02 28.59
CA TYR A 9 12.78 -11.07 27.17
C TYR A 9 12.04 -9.99 26.36
N GLY A 10 12.76 -9.33 25.45
CA GLY A 10 12.17 -8.36 24.55
C GLY A 10 11.32 -9.00 23.44
N LYS A 11 10.30 -8.29 22.94
CA LYS A 11 9.38 -8.78 21.90
C LYS A 11 10.09 -9.31 20.65
N THR A 12 11.18 -8.65 20.24
CA THR A 12 12.01 -9.07 19.08
C THR A 12 12.77 -10.35 19.39
N ALA A 13 13.32 -10.48 20.60
CA ALA A 13 14.02 -11.68 21.02
C ALA A 13 13.06 -12.89 21.09
N ILE A 14 11.87 -12.71 21.62
CA ILE A 14 10.83 -13.74 21.65
C ILE A 14 10.44 -14.17 20.24
N ALA A 15 10.18 -13.22 19.33
CA ALA A 15 9.87 -13.54 17.94
C ALA A 15 10.99 -14.35 17.28
N ARG A 16 12.25 -13.95 17.50
CA ARG A 16 13.42 -14.68 16.99
C ARG A 16 13.51 -16.09 17.56
N MET A 17 13.34 -16.26 18.88
CA MET A 17 13.38 -17.57 19.52
C MET A 17 12.30 -18.52 18.96
N LEU A 18 11.09 -18.02 18.66
CA LEU A 18 10.03 -18.81 18.03
C LEU A 18 10.41 -19.22 16.61
N ASN A 19 11.01 -18.31 15.84
CA ASN A 19 11.47 -18.57 14.47
C ASN A 19 12.63 -19.59 14.46
N ASP A 20 13.61 -19.43 15.33
CA ASP A 20 14.78 -20.32 15.43
C ASP A 20 14.37 -21.74 15.89
N ARG A 21 13.26 -21.86 16.61
CA ARG A 21 12.64 -23.16 16.99
C ARG A 21 11.71 -23.72 15.92
N GLY A 22 11.52 -23.06 14.79
CA GLY A 22 10.63 -23.49 13.72
C GLY A 22 9.13 -23.45 14.09
N ILE A 23 8.74 -22.72 15.14
CA ILE A 23 7.34 -22.61 15.54
C ILE A 23 6.60 -21.73 14.52
N PRO A 24 5.58 -22.26 13.81
CA PRO A 24 4.87 -21.51 12.80
C PRO A 24 4.09 -20.34 13.43
N ASN A 25 4.08 -19.20 12.75
CA ASN A 25 3.17 -18.12 13.13
C ASN A 25 1.71 -18.49 12.80
N PRO A 26 0.69 -17.76 13.30
CA PRO A 26 -0.72 -18.10 13.07
C PRO A 26 -1.10 -18.20 11.58
N THR A 27 -0.48 -17.43 10.73
CA THR A 27 -0.69 -17.47 9.28
C THR A 27 -0.15 -18.77 8.66
N GLU A 28 1.08 -19.13 9.02
CA GLU A 28 1.71 -20.35 8.52
C GLU A 28 1.07 -21.60 9.12
N TYR A 29 0.67 -21.56 10.38
CA TYR A 29 -0.11 -22.62 11.01
C TYR A 29 -1.38 -22.95 10.21
N LYS A 30 -2.14 -21.90 9.82
CA LYS A 30 -3.35 -22.09 9.01
C LYS A 30 -3.05 -22.72 7.65
N ARG A 31 -1.93 -22.38 7.03
CA ARG A 31 -1.53 -22.98 5.75
C ARG A 31 -1.15 -24.44 5.89
N LEU A 32 -0.37 -24.77 6.92
CA LEU A 32 0.06 -26.15 7.19
C LEU A 32 -1.10 -27.08 7.50
N HIS A 33 -2.18 -26.56 8.09
CA HIS A 33 -3.38 -27.34 8.44
C HIS A 33 -4.50 -27.23 7.40
N GLY A 34 -4.22 -26.71 6.19
CA GLY A 34 -5.21 -26.61 5.12
C GLY A 34 -6.42 -25.71 5.40
N LEU A 35 -6.33 -24.85 6.39
CA LEU A 35 -7.40 -23.92 6.74
C LEU A 35 -7.56 -22.85 5.65
N ARG A 36 -8.82 -22.41 5.40
CA ARG A 36 -9.13 -21.38 4.38
C ARG A 36 -8.43 -20.07 4.73
N TYR A 37 -7.33 -19.79 4.03
CA TYR A 37 -6.57 -18.58 4.19
C TYR A 37 -6.09 -18.07 2.82
N LYS A 38 -6.64 -16.94 2.38
CA LYS A 38 -6.47 -16.44 1.00
C LYS A 38 -5.28 -15.49 0.80
N GLN A 39 -4.55 -15.12 1.85
CA GLN A 39 -3.45 -14.18 1.65
C GLN A 39 -2.26 -14.84 0.94
N PRO A 40 -1.64 -14.17 -0.03
CA PRO A 40 -0.49 -14.69 -0.75
C PRO A 40 0.71 -14.86 0.19
N LYS A 41 1.52 -15.89 -0.06
CA LYS A 41 2.78 -16.09 0.65
C LYS A 41 3.79 -15.04 0.18
N THR A 42 4.07 -14.07 1.04
CA THR A 42 5.13 -13.08 0.80
C THR A 42 6.42 -13.52 1.48
N LYS A 43 7.55 -12.97 1.04
CA LYS A 43 8.86 -13.20 1.69
C LYS A 43 8.75 -12.89 3.20
N ASN A 44 9.12 -13.82 4.06
CA ASN A 44 9.04 -13.72 5.52
C ASN A 44 7.63 -13.60 6.12
N SER A 45 6.56 -13.92 5.37
CA SER A 45 5.20 -13.98 5.93
C SER A 45 5.00 -15.16 6.89
N THR A 46 5.89 -16.15 6.84
CA THR A 46 5.90 -17.34 7.70
C THR A 46 6.59 -17.12 9.05
N LEU A 47 7.30 -16.01 9.20
CA LEU A 47 8.10 -15.72 10.38
C LEU A 47 7.34 -14.85 11.38
N TRP A 48 7.57 -15.14 12.67
CA TRP A 48 7.15 -14.27 13.76
C TRP A 48 7.84 -12.91 13.68
N LYS A 49 7.11 -11.86 13.95
CA LYS A 49 7.63 -10.48 14.01
C LYS A 49 7.21 -9.85 15.34
N TYR A 50 7.96 -8.84 15.78
CA TYR A 50 7.74 -8.18 17.08
C TYR A 50 6.32 -7.64 17.26
N PHE A 51 5.67 -7.17 16.19
CA PHE A 51 4.32 -6.65 16.27
C PHE A 51 3.30 -7.76 16.56
N ALA A 52 3.46 -8.97 16.00
CA ALA A 52 2.59 -10.09 16.31
C ALA A 52 2.70 -10.47 17.79
N ILE A 53 3.91 -10.46 18.35
CA ILE A 53 4.12 -10.64 19.79
C ILE A 53 3.48 -9.50 20.59
N SER A 54 3.62 -8.26 20.12
CA SER A 54 3.01 -7.10 20.77
C SER A 54 1.50 -7.18 20.84
N ASP A 55 0.87 -7.60 19.74
CA ASP A 55 -0.59 -7.76 19.66
C ASP A 55 -1.09 -8.90 20.55
N MET A 56 -0.35 -10.01 20.61
CA MET A 56 -0.67 -11.12 21.53
C MET A 56 -0.67 -10.68 22.98
N LEU A 57 0.36 -9.96 23.42
CA LEU A 57 0.54 -9.54 24.81
C LEU A 57 -0.57 -8.64 25.36
N VAL A 58 -1.34 -7.98 24.47
CA VAL A 58 -2.46 -7.09 24.85
C VAL A 58 -3.83 -7.63 24.45
N ASN A 59 -3.90 -8.86 23.92
CA ASN A 59 -5.14 -9.44 23.47
C ASN A 59 -5.82 -10.23 24.60
N GLU A 60 -6.92 -9.72 25.09
CA GLU A 60 -7.69 -10.27 26.20
C GLU A 60 -8.33 -11.64 25.92
N ILE A 61 -8.32 -12.11 24.68
CA ILE A 61 -8.79 -13.46 24.35
C ILE A 61 -8.01 -14.55 25.12
N TYR A 62 -6.76 -14.29 25.49
CA TYR A 62 -5.94 -15.23 26.23
C TYR A 62 -6.36 -15.39 27.71
N ILE A 63 -7.16 -14.46 28.24
CA ILE A 63 -7.74 -14.53 29.59
C ILE A 63 -9.25 -14.80 29.59
N GLY A 64 -9.79 -15.28 28.47
CA GLY A 64 -11.18 -15.67 28.36
C GLY A 64 -12.14 -14.54 27.98
N ASN A 65 -11.67 -13.35 27.65
CA ASN A 65 -12.50 -12.22 27.27
C ASN A 65 -12.59 -12.06 25.75
N MET A 66 -13.76 -11.68 25.27
CA MET A 66 -13.94 -11.30 23.86
C MET A 66 -14.06 -9.78 23.73
N VAL A 67 -13.22 -9.20 22.87
CA VAL A 67 -13.24 -7.74 22.61
C VAL A 67 -13.40 -7.52 21.11
N GLN A 68 -14.51 -6.88 20.75
CA GLN A 68 -14.88 -6.57 19.35
C GLN A 68 -15.06 -5.07 19.15
N GLY A 69 -15.30 -4.65 17.90
CA GLY A 69 -15.55 -3.25 17.58
C GLY A 69 -14.31 -2.35 17.64
N LYS A 70 -13.08 -2.91 17.70
CA LYS A 70 -11.81 -2.14 17.74
C LYS A 70 -11.62 -1.24 16.50
N TYR A 71 -12.23 -1.60 15.39
CA TYR A 71 -12.18 -0.86 14.13
C TYR A 71 -13.59 -0.67 13.58
N GLY A 72 -13.83 0.45 12.93
CA GLY A 72 -15.08 0.73 12.24
C GLY A 72 -14.86 1.31 10.86
N SER A 73 -15.78 1.04 9.94
CA SER A 73 -15.76 1.66 8.62
C SER A 73 -16.02 3.17 8.72
N VAL A 74 -15.26 3.96 7.97
CA VAL A 74 -15.45 5.42 7.92
C VAL A 74 -16.75 5.76 7.21
N SER A 75 -17.13 4.97 6.20
CA SER A 75 -18.35 5.13 5.42
C SER A 75 -18.69 3.82 4.72
N TYR A 76 -19.97 3.58 4.43
CA TYR A 76 -20.42 2.43 3.63
C TYR A 76 -19.87 2.46 2.19
N LYS A 77 -19.50 3.63 1.68
CA LYS A 77 -18.92 3.82 0.33
C LYS A 77 -17.43 3.55 0.27
N THR A 78 -16.72 3.57 1.40
CA THR A 78 -15.27 3.37 1.45
C THR A 78 -14.95 2.12 2.24
N LYS A 79 -13.99 1.30 1.74
CA LYS A 79 -13.48 0.12 2.46
C LYS A 79 -12.42 0.49 3.52
N GLN A 80 -12.34 1.77 3.90
CA GLN A 80 -11.37 2.24 4.89
C GLN A 80 -11.91 2.02 6.30
N ASN A 81 -11.15 1.29 7.11
CA ASN A 81 -11.41 1.10 8.52
C ASN A 81 -10.48 2.01 9.35
N LYS A 82 -11.06 2.67 10.36
CA LYS A 82 -10.31 3.43 11.37
C LYS A 82 -10.43 2.77 12.74
N PRO A 83 -9.39 2.85 13.59
CA PRO A 83 -9.50 2.41 14.98
C PRO A 83 -10.54 3.25 15.71
N ARG A 84 -11.37 2.60 16.53
CA ARG A 84 -12.33 3.26 17.42
C ARG A 84 -11.68 3.53 18.78
N PRO A 85 -12.13 4.57 19.50
CA PRO A 85 -11.81 4.77 20.90
C PRO A 85 -12.10 3.52 21.73
N LYS A 86 -11.37 3.31 22.81
CA LYS A 86 -11.49 2.09 23.63
C LYS A 86 -12.83 1.97 24.36
N ASP A 87 -13.46 3.07 24.67
CA ASP A 87 -14.78 3.22 25.28
C ASP A 87 -15.93 2.75 24.35
N GLU A 88 -15.69 2.77 23.05
CA GLU A 88 -16.64 2.25 22.05
C GLU A 88 -16.48 0.74 21.76
N TRP A 89 -15.51 0.07 22.41
CA TRP A 89 -15.30 -1.36 22.17
C TRP A 89 -16.33 -2.22 22.91
N TYR A 90 -16.84 -3.23 22.23
CA TYR A 90 -17.69 -4.23 22.85
C TYR A 90 -16.82 -5.27 23.56
N ARG A 91 -16.92 -5.33 24.90
CA ARG A 91 -16.17 -6.24 25.74
C ARG A 91 -17.12 -7.15 26.52
N VAL A 92 -16.89 -8.46 26.39
CA VAL A 92 -17.62 -9.49 27.14
C VAL A 92 -16.57 -10.34 27.86
N GLU A 93 -16.70 -10.45 29.18
CA GLU A 93 -15.77 -11.21 30.02
C GLU A 93 -16.23 -12.67 30.15
N GLY A 94 -15.29 -13.60 30.34
CA GLY A 94 -15.56 -14.99 30.65
C GLY A 94 -16.29 -15.76 29.53
N THR A 95 -16.03 -15.41 28.26
CA THR A 95 -16.70 -16.07 27.11
C THR A 95 -16.14 -17.48 26.83
N HIS A 96 -14.97 -17.80 27.33
CA HIS A 96 -14.29 -19.08 27.14
C HIS A 96 -13.24 -19.30 28.23
N GLU A 97 -12.76 -20.53 28.33
CA GLU A 97 -11.71 -20.92 29.29
C GLU A 97 -10.42 -20.15 29.01
N PRO A 98 -9.81 -19.49 30.01
CA PRO A 98 -8.58 -18.75 29.85
C PRO A 98 -7.39 -19.66 29.57
N ILE A 99 -6.54 -19.26 28.60
CA ILE A 99 -5.28 -19.97 28.28
C ILE A 99 -4.17 -19.53 29.23
N ILE A 100 -4.30 -18.36 29.83
CA ILE A 100 -3.32 -17.72 30.69
C ILE A 100 -3.96 -17.30 31.99
N ASP A 101 -3.27 -17.57 33.11
CA ASP A 101 -3.70 -17.14 34.43
C ASP A 101 -3.76 -15.61 34.53
N ARG A 102 -4.73 -15.14 35.30
CA ARG A 102 -4.92 -13.71 35.53
C ARG A 102 -3.69 -13.05 36.13
N GLU A 103 -3.01 -13.74 37.06
CA GLU A 103 -1.79 -13.21 37.69
C GLU A 103 -0.67 -12.98 36.68
N LEU A 104 -0.42 -13.93 35.77
CA LEU A 104 0.58 -13.78 34.71
C LEU A 104 0.20 -12.67 33.75
N TRP A 105 -1.09 -12.55 33.40
CA TRP A 105 -1.59 -11.46 32.58
C TRP A 105 -1.33 -10.10 33.18
N ASP A 106 -1.74 -9.89 34.44
CA ASP A 106 -1.62 -8.59 35.10
C ASP A 106 -0.14 -8.19 35.27
N ARG A 107 0.75 -9.14 35.59
CA ARG A 107 2.21 -8.93 35.57
C ARG A 107 2.72 -8.48 34.20
N VAL A 108 2.26 -9.11 33.14
CA VAL A 108 2.64 -8.76 31.76
C VAL A 108 2.11 -7.39 31.39
N GLN A 109 0.85 -7.02 31.75
CA GLN A 109 0.31 -5.71 31.48
C GLN A 109 1.10 -4.59 32.20
N ALA A 110 1.49 -4.80 33.45
CA ALA A 110 2.35 -3.88 34.20
C ALA A 110 3.69 -3.66 33.46
N LEU A 111 4.33 -4.74 32.99
CA LEU A 111 5.58 -4.66 32.22
C LEU A 111 5.39 -3.95 30.85
N VAL A 112 4.27 -4.18 30.19
CA VAL A 112 3.93 -3.50 28.91
C VAL A 112 3.78 -2.00 29.15
N ALA A 113 3.06 -1.61 30.20
CA ALA A 113 2.86 -0.20 30.57
C ALA A 113 4.19 0.48 30.94
N GLN A 114 5.03 -0.19 31.76
CA GLN A 114 6.34 0.34 32.15
C GLN A 114 7.29 0.53 30.95
N LYS A 115 7.25 -0.37 29.96
CA LYS A 115 8.09 -0.31 28.75
C LYS A 115 7.49 0.54 27.65
N ALA A 116 6.29 1.09 27.81
CA ALA A 116 5.67 1.98 26.84
C ALA A 116 6.48 3.29 26.74
N LYS A 117 6.99 3.55 25.53
CA LYS A 117 7.64 4.83 25.24
C LYS A 117 6.64 5.75 24.55
N PRO A 118 6.61 7.05 24.87
CA PRO A 118 5.78 7.98 24.13
C PRO A 118 6.17 7.97 22.65
N PHE A 119 5.16 7.98 21.79
CA PHE A 119 5.38 8.05 20.34
C PHE A 119 5.84 9.47 19.99
N THR A 120 7.09 9.61 19.58
CA THR A 120 7.60 10.85 19.03
C THR A 120 7.57 10.75 17.50
N VAL A 121 6.89 11.69 16.86
CA VAL A 121 6.93 11.85 15.41
C VAL A 121 8.30 12.38 15.03
N GLY A 122 9.17 11.51 14.57
CA GLY A 122 10.48 11.89 14.03
C GLY A 122 10.37 12.50 12.64
N THR A 123 11.36 13.26 12.23
CA THR A 123 11.50 13.74 10.83
C THR A 123 11.64 12.55 9.90
N ILE A 124 10.85 12.56 8.82
CA ILE A 124 10.91 11.52 7.77
C ILE A 124 12.16 11.80 6.95
N GLY A 125 13.15 10.93 7.00
CA GLY A 125 14.36 11.05 6.20
C GLY A 125 14.09 10.87 4.70
N LEU A 126 14.94 11.47 3.86
CA LEU A 126 14.83 11.47 2.39
C LEU A 126 14.65 10.06 1.79
N PHE A 127 15.36 9.08 2.31
CA PHE A 127 15.34 7.68 1.84
C PHE A 127 14.34 6.78 2.58
N ALA A 128 13.49 7.36 3.44
CA ALA A 128 12.51 6.57 4.19
C ALA A 128 11.58 5.81 3.24
N ARG A 129 11.46 4.48 3.46
CA ARG A 129 10.69 3.55 2.63
C ARG A 129 11.17 3.34 1.19
N LYS A 130 12.14 4.14 0.72
CA LYS A 130 12.68 4.04 -0.65
C LYS A 130 13.83 3.03 -0.73
N ALA A 131 14.73 3.02 0.25
CA ALA A 131 15.88 2.12 0.27
C ALA A 131 15.47 0.68 0.65
N ARG A 132 15.96 -0.30 -0.11
CA ARG A 132 15.74 -1.72 0.11
C ARG A 132 17.07 -2.46 0.28
N CYS A 133 17.05 -3.47 1.13
CA CYS A 133 18.21 -4.35 1.32
C CYS A 133 18.44 -5.21 0.08
N MET A 134 19.62 -5.12 -0.50
CA MET A 134 20.02 -5.87 -1.70
C MET A 134 19.93 -7.39 -1.49
N ASN A 135 20.25 -7.87 -0.29
CA ASN A 135 20.26 -9.30 0.04
C ASN A 135 18.85 -9.90 0.22
N CYS A 136 17.94 -9.19 0.88
CA CYS A 136 16.62 -9.75 1.21
C CYS A 136 15.44 -8.97 0.63
N GLY A 137 15.66 -7.83 -0.05
CA GLY A 137 14.60 -6.98 -0.61
C GLY A 137 13.74 -6.23 0.42
N TYR A 138 14.07 -6.36 1.72
CA TYR A 138 13.29 -5.71 2.77
C TYR A 138 13.60 -4.22 2.84
N THR A 139 12.59 -3.40 3.14
CA THR A 139 12.79 -1.96 3.32
C THR A 139 13.73 -1.69 4.49
N MET A 140 14.73 -0.86 4.25
CA MET A 140 15.70 -0.48 5.27
C MET A 140 15.08 0.52 6.26
N ARG A 141 15.47 0.41 7.52
CA ARG A 141 15.03 1.29 8.61
C ARG A 141 16.09 2.35 8.89
N SER A 142 15.63 3.59 9.09
CA SER A 142 16.49 4.65 9.60
C SER A 142 16.84 4.39 11.08
N SER A 143 18.10 4.58 11.39
CA SER A 143 18.63 4.58 12.76
C SER A 143 19.57 5.76 12.96
N LYS A 144 19.66 6.27 14.19
CA LYS A 144 20.58 7.34 14.57
C LYS A 144 21.56 6.79 15.59
N ASN A 145 22.85 6.98 15.32
CA ASN A 145 23.92 6.60 16.23
C ASN A 145 24.97 7.70 16.26
N HIS A 146 25.31 8.17 17.47
CA HIS A 146 26.27 9.28 17.69
C HIS A 146 26.04 10.49 16.77
N GLY A 147 24.79 10.94 16.65
CA GLY A 147 24.43 12.09 15.82
C GLY A 147 24.30 11.79 14.31
N LYS A 148 24.86 10.70 13.81
CA LYS A 148 24.81 10.31 12.38
C LYS A 148 23.62 9.43 12.07
N HIS A 149 23.08 9.59 10.87
CA HIS A 149 21.97 8.81 10.37
C HIS A 149 22.45 7.63 9.48
N TYR A 150 21.81 6.50 9.69
CA TYR A 150 22.11 5.25 8.97
C TYR A 150 20.82 4.59 8.49
N LEU A 151 20.94 3.87 7.39
CA LEU A 151 19.94 2.90 6.96
C LEU A 151 20.43 1.50 7.23
N GLN A 152 19.59 0.68 7.87
CA GLN A 152 19.94 -0.69 8.20
C GLN A 152 18.82 -1.66 7.92
N CYS A 153 19.16 -2.86 7.48
CA CYS A 153 18.21 -3.94 7.33
C CYS A 153 17.88 -4.54 8.70
N SER A 154 16.62 -4.40 9.11
CA SER A 154 16.14 -4.99 10.38
C SER A 154 15.82 -6.49 10.26
N ASN A 155 15.76 -7.04 9.04
CA ASN A 155 15.36 -8.41 8.82
C ASN A 155 16.35 -9.44 9.38
N ARG A 156 17.64 -9.08 9.54
CA ARG A 156 18.66 -9.92 10.19
C ARG A 156 18.34 -10.29 11.64
N HIS A 157 17.47 -9.50 12.29
CA HIS A 157 17.09 -9.73 13.68
C HIS A 157 15.82 -10.59 13.82
N VAL A 158 15.17 -10.93 12.71
CA VAL A 158 13.91 -11.68 12.73
C VAL A 158 14.15 -13.18 12.92
N ALA A 159 15.15 -13.74 12.23
CA ALA A 159 15.62 -15.11 12.38
C ALA A 159 17.08 -15.20 11.98
N LYS A 160 17.77 -16.30 12.36
CA LYS A 160 19.20 -16.51 12.14
C LYS A 160 19.60 -16.36 10.67
N ASP A 161 18.79 -16.93 9.76
CA ASP A 161 19.10 -16.97 8.31
C ASP A 161 18.21 -16.03 7.47
N ALA A 162 17.46 -15.13 8.11
CA ALA A 162 16.56 -14.24 7.40
C ALA A 162 17.28 -13.23 6.51
N CYS A 163 18.46 -12.76 6.92
CA CYS A 163 19.33 -11.86 6.16
C CYS A 163 20.69 -11.70 6.85
N ILE A 164 21.76 -11.64 6.08
CA ILE A 164 23.09 -11.25 6.59
C ILE A 164 23.14 -9.80 7.08
N GLY A 165 22.17 -8.97 6.60
CA GLY A 165 22.06 -7.57 6.96
C GLY A 165 22.81 -6.65 6.00
N SER A 166 22.29 -5.44 5.83
CA SER A 166 22.93 -4.34 5.11
C SER A 166 22.88 -3.10 5.97
N PHE A 167 23.91 -2.31 5.90
CA PHE A 167 24.09 -1.10 6.69
C PHE A 167 24.83 -0.06 5.85
N ILE A 168 24.29 1.15 5.78
CA ILE A 168 24.90 2.26 5.05
C ILE A 168 24.62 3.59 5.77
N SER A 169 25.60 4.49 5.78
CA SER A 169 25.43 5.87 6.21
C SER A 169 24.52 6.61 5.22
N VAL A 170 23.62 7.41 5.72
CA VAL A 170 22.72 8.25 4.88
C VAL A 170 23.57 9.23 4.06
N ASP A 171 24.60 9.84 4.67
CA ASP A 171 25.49 10.78 3.98
C ASP A 171 26.21 10.17 2.78
N LYS A 172 26.68 8.90 2.94
CA LYS A 172 27.32 8.17 1.83
C LYS A 172 26.34 7.84 0.71
N LEU A 173 25.12 7.45 1.08
CA LEU A 173 24.08 7.16 0.11
C LEU A 173 23.64 8.42 -0.63
N GLU A 174 23.48 9.53 0.08
CA GLU A 174 23.13 10.82 -0.49
C GLU A 174 24.17 11.29 -1.49
N LYS A 175 25.46 11.22 -1.11
CA LYS A 175 26.56 11.54 -2.02
C LYS A 175 26.53 10.67 -3.28
N ALA A 176 26.39 9.35 -3.13
CA ALA A 176 26.35 8.44 -4.28
C ALA A 176 25.15 8.74 -5.22
N VAL A 177 23.99 9.08 -4.66
CA VAL A 177 22.80 9.47 -5.46
C VAL A 177 23.04 10.80 -6.18
N ILE A 178 23.65 11.78 -5.52
CA ILE A 178 23.98 13.08 -6.14
C ILE A 178 25.02 12.91 -7.24
N ASP A 179 26.07 12.12 -7.00
CA ASP A 179 27.09 11.85 -7.99
C ASP A 179 26.48 11.18 -9.25
N GLU A 180 25.56 10.26 -9.07
CA GLU A 180 24.82 9.60 -10.17
C GLU A 180 23.90 10.57 -10.92
N LEU A 181 23.19 11.43 -10.20
CA LEU A 181 22.30 12.44 -10.80
C LEU A 181 23.08 13.53 -11.56
N ASN A 182 24.33 13.80 -11.18
CA ASN A 182 25.18 14.76 -11.84
C ASN A 182 25.93 14.19 -13.05
N ASN A 183 25.77 12.90 -13.34
CA ASN A 183 26.37 12.25 -14.49
C ASN A 183 25.73 12.83 -15.78
N LYS A 184 26.51 13.64 -16.52
CA LYS A 184 25.99 14.45 -17.65
C LYS A 184 25.35 13.60 -18.74
N ASP A 185 25.90 12.42 -19.00
CA ASP A 185 25.43 11.55 -20.09
C ASP A 185 24.02 11.02 -19.83
N GLU A 186 23.68 10.69 -18.56
CA GLU A 186 22.33 10.26 -18.19
C GLU A 186 21.31 11.42 -18.17
N LEU A 187 21.75 12.60 -17.75
CA LEU A 187 20.89 13.79 -17.75
C LEU A 187 20.52 14.21 -19.18
N GLU A 188 21.48 14.17 -20.12
CA GLU A 188 21.23 14.50 -21.52
C GLU A 188 20.25 13.50 -22.17
N GLN A 189 20.42 12.20 -21.93
CA GLN A 189 19.49 11.17 -22.40
C GLN A 189 18.09 11.32 -21.82
N ASN A 190 17.98 11.61 -20.52
CA ASN A 190 16.70 11.84 -19.86
C ASN A 190 15.99 13.12 -20.35
N VAL A 191 16.76 14.18 -20.65
CA VAL A 191 16.20 15.42 -21.23
C VAL A 191 15.69 15.17 -22.64
N GLN A 192 16.42 14.42 -23.45
CA GLN A 192 16.04 14.06 -24.81
C GLN A 192 14.79 13.18 -24.83
N PHE A 193 14.74 12.15 -23.98
CA PHE A 193 13.58 11.30 -23.80
C PHE A 193 12.32 12.09 -23.35
N ASN A 194 12.47 13.01 -22.40
CA ASN A 194 11.37 13.85 -21.96
C ASN A 194 10.89 14.83 -23.04
N ASN A 195 11.80 15.34 -23.89
CA ASN A 195 11.43 16.18 -25.02
C ASN A 195 10.67 15.40 -26.09
N ASP A 196 11.11 14.16 -26.37
CA ASP A 196 10.42 13.26 -27.31
C ASP A 196 9.01 12.90 -26.82
N LEU A 197 8.85 12.59 -25.53
CA LEU A 197 7.54 12.35 -24.91
C LEU A 197 6.65 13.59 -24.97
N ARG A 198 7.20 14.78 -24.74
CA ARG A 198 6.46 16.04 -24.85
C ARG A 198 5.99 16.29 -26.27
N GLY A 199 6.85 16.06 -27.26
CA GLY A 199 6.49 16.17 -28.68
C GLY A 199 5.40 15.20 -29.09
N GLN A 200 5.46 13.95 -28.62
CA GLN A 200 4.40 12.95 -28.84
C GLN A 200 3.07 13.37 -28.19
N LYS A 201 3.11 13.87 -26.97
CA LYS A 201 1.92 14.36 -26.27
C LYS A 201 1.28 15.54 -27.01
N GLU A 202 2.05 16.53 -27.46
CA GLU A 202 1.56 17.67 -28.20
C GLU A 202 0.95 17.26 -29.56
N ALA A 203 1.53 16.25 -30.23
CA ALA A 203 0.98 15.67 -31.46
C ALA A 203 -0.37 14.99 -31.21
N LEU A 204 -0.48 14.17 -30.17
CA LEU A 204 -1.73 13.50 -29.80
C LEU A 204 -2.81 14.50 -29.37
N GLU A 205 -2.47 15.52 -28.58
CA GLU A 205 -3.40 16.59 -28.20
C GLU A 205 -3.94 17.34 -29.42
N THR A 206 -3.08 17.58 -30.44
CA THR A 206 -3.47 18.22 -31.71
C THR A 206 -4.43 17.31 -32.49
N GLU A 207 -4.17 16.00 -32.53
CA GLU A 207 -5.02 15.04 -33.23
C GLU A 207 -6.38 14.90 -32.55
N ILE A 208 -6.42 14.81 -31.21
CA ILE A 208 -7.66 14.80 -30.42
C ILE A 208 -8.49 16.08 -30.69
N ALA A 209 -7.84 17.25 -30.70
CA ALA A 209 -8.53 18.51 -31.02
C ALA A 209 -9.13 18.54 -32.43
N ALA A 210 -8.43 17.94 -33.40
CA ALA A 210 -8.95 17.78 -34.74
C ALA A 210 -10.18 16.86 -34.83
N TYR A 211 -10.17 15.76 -34.11
CA TYR A 211 -11.32 14.84 -33.98
C TYR A 211 -12.50 15.54 -33.29
N GLN A 212 -12.28 16.26 -32.21
CA GLN A 212 -13.33 17.00 -31.49
C GLN A 212 -13.98 18.05 -32.40
N LYS A 213 -13.19 18.75 -33.20
CA LYS A 213 -13.72 19.74 -34.17
C LYS A 213 -14.63 19.07 -35.20
N LYS A 214 -14.20 17.96 -35.80
CA LYS A 214 -15.00 17.20 -36.76
C LYS A 214 -16.29 16.66 -36.16
N ILE A 215 -16.23 16.11 -34.92
CA ILE A 215 -17.41 15.64 -34.19
C ILE A 215 -18.41 16.79 -33.97
N ALA A 216 -17.94 17.99 -33.63
CA ALA A 216 -18.77 19.16 -33.48
C ALA A 216 -19.43 19.59 -34.81
N GLU A 217 -18.67 19.52 -35.93
CA GLU A 217 -19.18 19.81 -37.29
C GLU A 217 -20.28 18.82 -37.69
N TYR A 218 -20.09 17.50 -37.48
CA TYR A 218 -21.13 16.50 -37.76
C TYR A 218 -22.36 16.67 -36.85
N THR A 219 -22.17 17.01 -35.59
CA THR A 219 -23.27 17.26 -34.65
C THR A 219 -24.09 18.50 -35.09
N LYS A 220 -23.42 19.51 -35.57
CA LYS A 220 -24.07 20.71 -36.15
C LYS A 220 -24.82 20.37 -37.43
N GLY A 221 -24.21 19.56 -38.32
CA GLY A 221 -24.82 19.11 -39.57
C GLY A 221 -26.12 18.30 -39.32
N VAL A 222 -26.14 17.38 -38.38
CA VAL A 222 -27.36 16.65 -38.00
C VAL A 222 -28.47 17.60 -37.54
N ARG A 223 -28.12 18.65 -36.79
CA ARG A 223 -29.08 19.66 -36.34
C ARG A 223 -29.63 20.50 -37.49
N GLU A 224 -28.79 20.87 -38.44
CA GLU A 224 -29.20 21.60 -39.65
C GLU A 224 -30.11 20.76 -40.56
N LEU A 225 -29.77 19.46 -40.76
CA LEU A 225 -30.63 18.52 -41.48
C LEU A 225 -32.04 18.39 -40.84
N TYR A 226 -32.11 18.37 -39.53
CA TYR A 226 -33.37 18.34 -38.82
C TYR A 226 -34.20 19.62 -39.06
N LEU A 227 -33.57 20.77 -39.06
CA LEU A 227 -34.26 22.03 -39.32
C LEU A 227 -34.76 22.10 -40.77
N ASP A 228 -34.01 21.59 -41.74
CA ASP A 228 -34.40 21.56 -43.13
C ASP A 228 -35.54 20.55 -43.41
N LYS A 229 -35.56 19.42 -42.67
CA LYS A 229 -36.71 18.50 -42.65
C LYS A 229 -37.96 19.24 -42.15
N VAL A 230 -37.87 19.98 -41.04
CA VAL A 230 -39.03 20.69 -40.43
C VAL A 230 -39.53 21.78 -41.37
N LYS A 231 -38.67 22.41 -42.16
CA LYS A 231 -39.04 23.40 -43.16
C LYS A 231 -39.61 22.80 -44.46
N GLY A 232 -39.62 21.48 -44.60
CA GLY A 232 -40.13 20.79 -45.79
C GLY A 232 -39.13 20.82 -46.98
N ILE A 233 -37.90 21.20 -46.77
CA ILE A 233 -36.85 21.26 -47.79
C ILE A 233 -36.30 19.89 -48.09
N LEU A 234 -36.27 18.99 -47.06
CA LEU A 234 -35.74 17.63 -47.15
C LEU A 234 -36.88 16.62 -46.97
N SER A 235 -36.85 15.54 -47.80
CA SER A 235 -37.76 14.43 -47.57
C SER A 235 -37.39 13.63 -46.32
N GLU A 236 -38.34 12.85 -45.80
CA GLU A 236 -38.10 12.00 -44.63
C GLU A 236 -37.06 10.92 -44.88
N LEU A 237 -37.05 10.34 -46.07
CA LEU A 237 -36.10 9.32 -46.47
C LEU A 237 -34.67 9.88 -46.57
N ASP A 238 -34.51 11.04 -47.23
CA ASP A 238 -33.21 11.68 -47.38
C ASP A 238 -32.66 12.15 -46.01
N TYR A 239 -33.55 12.63 -45.13
CA TYR A 239 -33.14 12.96 -43.73
C TYR A 239 -32.62 11.75 -42.98
N LEU A 240 -33.30 10.61 -43.06
CA LEU A 240 -32.88 9.40 -42.36
C LEU A 240 -31.54 8.87 -42.87
N ASP A 241 -31.31 8.86 -44.17
CA ASP A 241 -30.05 8.42 -44.75
C ASP A 241 -28.88 9.34 -44.39
N LEU A 242 -29.03 10.63 -44.55
CA LEU A 242 -27.98 11.62 -44.22
C LEU A 242 -27.70 11.66 -42.72
N SER A 243 -28.74 11.59 -41.90
CA SER A 243 -28.59 11.58 -40.44
C SER A 243 -27.87 10.31 -39.94
N LYS A 244 -28.14 9.16 -40.57
CA LYS A 244 -27.46 7.89 -40.29
C LYS A 244 -26.00 7.95 -40.68
N ASP A 245 -25.68 8.51 -41.85
CA ASP A 245 -24.31 8.66 -42.29
C ASP A 245 -23.49 9.58 -41.34
N PHE A 246 -24.04 10.73 -40.98
CA PHE A 246 -23.39 11.63 -40.01
C PHE A 246 -23.20 10.99 -38.64
N SER A 247 -24.18 10.23 -38.16
CA SER A 247 -24.07 9.48 -36.91
C SER A 247 -22.98 8.42 -36.96
N THR A 248 -22.89 7.68 -38.05
CA THR A 248 -21.85 6.66 -38.28
C THR A 248 -20.45 7.26 -38.32
N GLN A 249 -20.29 8.41 -39.02
CA GLN A 249 -19.00 9.09 -39.07
C GLN A 249 -18.60 9.65 -37.69
N LYS A 250 -19.56 10.17 -36.96
CA LYS A 250 -19.36 10.65 -35.60
C LYS A 250 -18.88 9.51 -34.66
N GLU A 251 -19.59 8.37 -34.66
CA GLU A 251 -19.21 7.22 -33.84
C GLU A 251 -17.81 6.68 -34.19
N ARG A 252 -17.47 6.70 -35.47
CA ARG A 252 -16.13 6.31 -35.93
C ARG A 252 -15.06 7.21 -35.37
N LEU A 253 -15.27 8.54 -35.38
CA LEU A 253 -14.31 9.51 -34.81
C LEU A 253 -14.23 9.43 -33.30
N GLU A 254 -15.34 9.19 -32.62
CA GLU A 254 -15.37 8.98 -31.16
C GLU A 254 -14.56 7.72 -30.76
N LYS A 255 -14.65 6.62 -31.53
CA LYS A 255 -13.79 5.46 -31.33
C LYS A 255 -12.31 5.75 -31.54
N LEU A 256 -11.96 6.43 -32.64
CA LEU A 256 -10.58 6.81 -32.91
C LEU A 256 -10.01 7.69 -31.79
N MET A 257 -10.81 8.58 -31.24
CA MET A 257 -10.39 9.47 -30.14
C MET A 257 -10.15 8.70 -28.81
N ILE A 258 -10.81 7.56 -28.63
CA ILE A 258 -10.60 6.68 -27.43
C ILE A 258 -9.35 5.82 -27.60
N ASP A 259 -9.05 5.42 -28.84
CA ASP A 259 -7.91 4.57 -29.18
C ASP A 259 -6.59 5.35 -29.31
N THR A 260 -6.65 6.70 -29.37
CA THR A 260 -5.52 7.64 -29.43
C THR A 260 -5.08 8.04 -28.03
#